data_fa3d0e0a44d4b7fa8d0477e678c0604f
#
_entry.id   fa3d0e0a44d4b7fa8d0477e678c0604f
#
_cell.length_a   1.000
_cell.length_b   1.000
_cell.length_c   1.000
_cell.angle_alpha   90.00
_cell.angle_beta   90.00
_cell.angle_gamma   90.00
#
_symmetry.space_group_name_H-M   'P 1'
#
loop_
_entity.id
_entity.type
_entity.pdbx_description
1 polymer ?
#
loop_
_entity_poly.entity_id
_entity_poly.type
_entity_poly.pdbx_seq_one_letter_code
_entity_poly.pdbx_strand_id
1 'polypeptide(L)'
;MAQIDTSSTDGYSTDEKQKQKQAKKAKAVAKRKTKKRNPRPHRGWSERLHLTDINVVDRSTLKRAIAGTVVGNFMEWYDVGVYGYLAVTIGRVFLSDASDAVQRLFSLGVFAVTFIARPLGGVVLGQLGDKVGRQRILAFTLLSMSAATLLIGLLPSYAAVGPLAPILLILLKLIQGFSTGGEYAGASTMVTEYSPDRHRGFFASLLDVGSYLGYAFGAALVSLLEFSISPQAMLAWGWRIPFIIALPLAAIAVYFRAKVQDTPAFRQAQDASDEKTKSQHKSLLDLIRGYWRELLMAFILVAAANTLSYTLTAYMPTYLSGTLHYNTAQANLLSLPVLLMVACCIPITGALSDRFGRKKVLFMGAFTGLCLSLPAFRLLEHETTGAVFGGLVLLAIPVIFFVANLASTLPALFPTASRYGGMGLSYNLAVAVFGGTAPVIMEGLVTATGKSLAPAYWIMFTSTCGLITVLFLAETARRPMPGTLPTVLNRQEARDLVATQDHNPDLDVKTIIKDAEESGVRKTPKKLVAETRKLLGIPRSEAKNKK
;
A
#
# COMPACT_ATOMS: atom_id res chain seq x y z
N MET A 1 -50.16 8.13 98.23
CA MET A 1 -50.99 8.61 97.09
C MET A 1 -50.10 8.98 95.96
N ALA A 2 -50.28 8.37 94.89
CA ALA A 2 -50.03 8.61 93.47
C ALA A 2 -49.44 7.37 92.79
N GLN A 3 -50.29 6.78 92.00
CA GLN A 3 -49.99 5.68 91.07
C GLN A 3 -49.08 6.20 89.99
N ILE A 4 -48.04 5.43 89.62
CA ILE A 4 -47.22 5.64 88.44
C ILE A 4 -47.61 4.56 87.41
N ASP A 5 -48.09 5.07 86.26
CA ASP A 5 -48.61 4.38 85.09
C ASP A 5 -47.45 3.77 84.26
N THR A 6 -47.43 2.47 84.05
CA THR A 6 -46.42 1.75 83.25
C THR A 6 -47.06 1.33 81.93
N SER A 7 -47.03 2.23 80.92
CA SER A 7 -47.47 1.87 79.58
C SER A 7 -46.70 2.65 78.48
N SER A 8 -45.44 2.33 78.20
CA SER A 8 -44.75 2.82 77.00
C SER A 8 -43.49 2.06 76.56
N THR A 9 -43.54 0.71 76.55
CA THR A 9 -42.38 -0.06 76.06
C THR A 9 -42.63 -0.99 74.88
N ASP A 10 -43.84 -1.02 74.32
CA ASP A 10 -44.17 -1.96 73.21
C ASP A 10 -44.15 -1.35 71.79
N GLY A 11 -43.93 -0.04 71.61
CA GLY A 11 -43.95 0.65 70.29
C GLY A 11 -42.65 0.53 69.50
N TYR A 12 -41.48 0.32 70.14
CA TYR A 12 -40.18 0.30 69.46
C TYR A 12 -39.81 -1.04 68.80
N SER A 13 -40.38 -2.14 69.23
CA SER A 13 -40.08 -3.49 68.70
C SER A 13 -40.75 -3.81 67.34
N THR A 14 -41.87 -3.17 67.03
CA THR A 14 -42.65 -3.43 65.80
C THR A 14 -42.07 -2.71 64.58
N ASP A 15 -41.49 -1.51 64.77
CA ASP A 15 -40.96 -0.71 63.65
C ASP A 15 -39.60 -1.25 63.15
N GLU A 16 -38.77 -1.78 64.04
CA GLU A 16 -37.53 -2.46 63.66
C GLU A 16 -37.77 -3.78 62.93
N LYS A 17 -38.77 -4.56 63.38
CA LYS A 17 -39.17 -5.80 62.69
C LYS A 17 -39.78 -5.50 61.31
N GLN A 18 -40.51 -4.40 61.13
CA GLN A 18 -41.01 -3.99 59.83
C GLN A 18 -39.88 -3.51 58.89
N LYS A 19 -38.91 -2.71 59.38
CA LYS A 19 -37.72 -2.27 58.63
C LYS A 19 -36.85 -3.47 58.21
N GLN A 20 -36.63 -4.45 59.11
CA GLN A 20 -35.90 -5.69 58.76
C GLN A 20 -36.67 -6.54 57.74
N LYS A 21 -38.02 -6.63 57.81
CA LYS A 21 -38.84 -7.32 56.83
C LYS A 21 -38.83 -6.65 55.46
N GLN A 22 -38.83 -5.30 55.41
CA GLN A 22 -38.72 -4.53 54.19
C GLN A 22 -37.32 -4.65 53.56
N ALA A 23 -36.25 -4.60 54.39
CA ALA A 23 -34.86 -4.81 53.93
C ALA A 23 -34.64 -6.24 53.38
N LYS A 24 -35.23 -7.28 54.03
CA LYS A 24 -35.22 -8.66 53.51
C LYS A 24 -36.02 -8.81 52.21
N LYS A 25 -37.17 -8.13 52.08
CA LYS A 25 -37.94 -8.11 50.79
C LYS A 25 -37.19 -7.35 49.69
N ALA A 26 -36.56 -6.23 50.02
CA ALA A 26 -35.75 -5.47 49.04
C ALA A 26 -34.52 -6.28 48.58
N LYS A 27 -33.81 -6.97 49.51
CA LYS A 27 -32.72 -7.88 49.19
C LYS A 27 -33.19 -9.10 48.37
N ALA A 28 -34.37 -9.64 48.62
CA ALA A 28 -34.96 -10.75 47.86
C ALA A 28 -35.41 -10.32 46.47
N VAL A 29 -35.95 -9.10 46.29
CA VAL A 29 -36.31 -8.50 45.01
C VAL A 29 -35.05 -8.15 44.20
N ALA A 30 -34.00 -7.60 44.83
CA ALA A 30 -32.72 -7.38 44.22
C ALA A 30 -32.06 -8.70 43.76
N LYS A 31 -32.12 -9.75 44.63
CA LYS A 31 -31.62 -11.08 44.31
C LYS A 31 -32.44 -11.79 43.21
N ARG A 32 -33.75 -11.51 43.06
CA ARG A 32 -34.58 -11.95 41.94
C ARG A 32 -34.35 -11.17 40.67
N LYS A 33 -34.05 -9.85 40.74
CA LYS A 33 -33.66 -9.03 39.56
C LYS A 33 -32.28 -9.39 39.06
N THR A 34 -31.33 -9.77 39.92
CA THR A 34 -30.00 -10.26 39.49
C THR A 34 -30.01 -11.72 39.01
N LYS A 35 -31.02 -12.54 39.41
CA LYS A 35 -31.17 -13.91 38.90
C LYS A 35 -31.91 -14.00 37.57
N LYS A 36 -32.63 -12.94 37.13
CA LYS A 36 -33.22 -12.83 35.80
C LYS A 36 -32.42 -11.83 34.97
N ARG A 37 -31.38 -12.29 34.34
CA ARG A 37 -30.75 -11.83 33.10
C ARG A 37 -29.23 -12.06 33.14
N ASN A 38 -28.82 -13.32 33.22
CA ASN A 38 -27.71 -13.73 32.37
C ASN A 38 -28.38 -14.21 31.07
N PRO A 39 -28.42 -13.45 30.01
CA PRO A 39 -28.71 -14.02 28.72
C PRO A 39 -27.54 -14.97 28.47
N ARG A 40 -27.79 -16.28 28.56
CA ARG A 40 -26.87 -17.24 27.92
C ARG A 40 -26.75 -16.72 26.50
N PRO A 41 -25.55 -16.40 25.99
CA PRO A 41 -25.44 -16.04 24.59
C PRO A 41 -26.08 -17.19 23.83
N HIS A 42 -27.15 -16.90 23.09
CA HIS A 42 -27.74 -17.87 22.19
C HIS A 42 -26.60 -18.43 21.36
N ARG A 43 -26.51 -19.76 21.23
CA ARG A 43 -25.45 -20.44 20.45
C ARG A 43 -25.31 -19.87 19.03
N GLY A 44 -26.34 -19.24 18.47
CA GLY A 44 -26.34 -18.52 17.19
C GLY A 44 -25.80 -17.09 17.23
N TRP A 45 -25.53 -16.48 18.40
CA TRP A 45 -25.05 -15.09 18.48
C TRP A 45 -23.54 -14.96 18.17
N SER A 46 -22.78 -16.03 18.39
CA SER A 46 -21.34 -16.09 18.05
C SER A 46 -21.06 -16.39 16.58
N GLU A 47 -22.07 -16.81 15.82
CA GLU A 47 -21.92 -17.26 14.42
C GLU A 47 -22.42 -16.25 13.39
N ARG A 48 -22.91 -15.08 13.82
CA ARG A 48 -23.44 -14.01 12.94
C ARG A 48 -22.73 -12.67 13.18
N LEU A 49 -22.67 -11.86 12.14
CA LEU A 49 -22.23 -10.47 12.23
C LEU A 49 -23.36 -9.60 12.79
N HIS A 50 -22.99 -8.66 13.67
CA HIS A 50 -23.86 -7.64 14.23
C HIS A 50 -23.49 -6.27 13.69
N LEU A 51 -24.36 -5.28 13.82
CA LEU A 51 -24.08 -3.90 13.41
C LEU A 51 -22.81 -3.32 14.10
N THR A 52 -22.49 -3.80 15.30
CA THR A 52 -21.28 -3.45 16.05
C THR A 52 -20.00 -4.05 15.46
N ASP A 53 -20.13 -5.08 14.64
CA ASP A 53 -19.01 -5.74 13.96
C ASP A 53 -18.75 -5.14 12.58
N ILE A 54 -19.47 -4.07 12.19
CA ILE A 54 -19.32 -3.43 10.88
C ILE A 54 -18.74 -2.03 11.05
N ASN A 55 -17.65 -1.78 10.36
CA ASN A 55 -17.00 -0.48 10.32
C ASN A 55 -17.71 0.43 9.31
N VAL A 56 -18.22 1.58 9.75
CA VAL A 56 -18.75 2.61 8.87
C VAL A 56 -17.68 3.68 8.67
N VAL A 57 -17.27 3.88 7.42
CA VAL A 57 -16.21 4.82 7.06
C VAL A 57 -16.65 6.26 7.28
N ASP A 58 -15.84 7.05 7.99
CA ASP A 58 -15.97 8.50 7.95
C ASP A 58 -15.38 9.05 6.63
N ARG A 59 -16.25 9.66 5.81
CA ARG A 59 -15.88 10.20 4.50
C ARG A 59 -14.79 11.27 4.59
N SER A 60 -14.74 12.04 5.67
CA SER A 60 -13.75 13.10 5.86
C SER A 60 -12.36 12.50 6.11
N THR A 61 -12.29 11.45 6.90
CA THR A 61 -11.08 10.70 7.20
C THR A 61 -10.58 9.95 5.97
N LEU A 62 -11.48 9.28 5.22
CA LEU A 62 -11.14 8.62 3.96
C LEU A 62 -10.52 9.61 2.94
N LYS A 63 -11.15 10.76 2.73
CA LYS A 63 -10.62 11.78 1.80
C LYS A 63 -9.24 12.28 2.21
N ARG A 64 -9.00 12.53 3.51
CA ARG A 64 -7.69 12.96 4.02
C ARG A 64 -6.62 11.88 3.85
N ALA A 65 -6.97 10.62 4.16
CA ALA A 65 -6.07 9.49 4.00
C ALA A 65 -5.66 9.32 2.53
N ILE A 66 -6.63 9.35 1.61
CA ILE A 66 -6.36 9.26 0.17
C ILE A 66 -5.50 10.45 -0.30
N ALA A 67 -5.87 11.68 0.02
CA ALA A 67 -5.12 12.86 -0.41
C ALA A 67 -3.66 12.82 0.09
N GLY A 68 -3.45 12.47 1.36
CA GLY A 68 -2.10 12.37 1.93
C GLY A 68 -1.25 11.28 1.28
N THR A 69 -1.85 10.13 0.93
CA THR A 69 -1.13 9.05 0.24
C THR A 69 -0.87 9.36 -1.23
N VAL A 70 -1.83 9.94 -1.93
CA VAL A 70 -1.67 10.34 -3.35
C VAL A 70 -0.57 11.38 -3.50
N VAL A 71 -0.53 12.41 -2.63
CA VAL A 71 0.52 13.45 -2.68
C VAL A 71 1.90 12.87 -2.33
N GLY A 72 1.99 11.99 -1.31
CA GLY A 72 3.25 11.33 -0.97
C GLY A 72 3.76 10.46 -2.12
N ASN A 73 2.86 9.68 -2.72
CA ASN A 73 3.19 8.82 -3.84
C ASN A 73 3.56 9.61 -5.11
N PHE A 74 2.88 10.74 -5.38
CA PHE A 74 3.26 11.67 -6.44
C PHE A 74 4.72 12.12 -6.30
N MET A 75 5.13 12.48 -5.09
CA MET A 75 6.48 12.96 -4.83
C MET A 75 7.53 11.86 -5.05
N GLU A 76 7.27 10.65 -4.55
CA GLU A 76 8.17 9.50 -4.75
C GLU A 76 8.38 9.21 -6.24
N TRP A 77 7.30 9.16 -7.02
CA TRP A 77 7.37 8.81 -8.43
C TRP A 77 7.79 9.96 -9.34
N TYR A 78 7.67 11.21 -8.89
CA TYR A 78 8.31 12.36 -9.51
C TYR A 78 9.83 12.20 -9.50
N ASP A 79 10.42 11.88 -8.34
CA ASP A 79 11.87 11.69 -8.20
C ASP A 79 12.38 10.55 -9.07
N VAL A 80 11.65 9.44 -9.10
CA VAL A 80 11.97 8.28 -9.95
C VAL A 80 11.87 8.65 -11.43
N GLY A 81 10.81 9.38 -11.81
CA GLY A 81 10.56 9.82 -13.18
C GLY A 81 11.62 10.78 -13.69
N VAL A 82 11.91 11.83 -12.93
CA VAL A 82 12.96 12.82 -13.28
C VAL A 82 14.29 12.15 -13.61
N TYR A 83 14.71 11.19 -12.78
CA TYR A 83 15.95 10.45 -13.05
C TYR A 83 15.84 9.62 -14.34
N GLY A 84 14.72 8.94 -14.56
CA GLY A 84 14.47 8.15 -15.79
C GLY A 84 14.52 9.00 -17.06
N TYR A 85 13.85 10.16 -17.05
CA TYR A 85 13.84 11.09 -18.20
C TYR A 85 15.18 11.77 -18.44
N LEU A 86 15.99 11.95 -17.41
CA LEU A 86 17.34 12.49 -17.50
C LEU A 86 18.42 11.41 -17.68
N ALA A 87 18.05 10.12 -17.81
CA ALA A 87 19.02 9.03 -17.80
C ALA A 87 20.16 9.20 -18.80
N VAL A 88 19.86 9.62 -20.04
CA VAL A 88 20.86 9.87 -21.08
C VAL A 88 21.77 11.05 -20.69
N THR A 89 21.19 12.14 -20.22
CA THR A 89 21.91 13.33 -19.76
C THR A 89 22.80 13.00 -18.55
N ILE A 90 22.30 12.26 -17.58
CA ILE A 90 23.04 11.78 -16.38
C ILE A 90 24.24 10.91 -16.81
N GLY A 91 24.05 10.01 -17.78
CA GLY A 91 25.14 9.19 -18.30
C GLY A 91 26.29 10.05 -18.84
N ARG A 92 25.97 11.09 -19.63
CA ARG A 92 26.95 12.02 -20.19
C ARG A 92 27.63 12.90 -19.15
N VAL A 93 26.89 13.35 -18.13
CA VAL A 93 27.43 14.23 -17.07
C VAL A 93 28.36 13.48 -16.11
N PHE A 94 28.01 12.23 -15.75
CA PHE A 94 28.71 11.48 -14.72
C PHE A 94 29.67 10.41 -15.25
N LEU A 95 29.70 10.17 -16.58
CA LEU A 95 30.63 9.22 -17.21
C LEU A 95 31.02 9.71 -18.63
N SER A 96 31.51 10.96 -18.73
CA SER A 96 31.77 11.62 -20.00
C SER A 96 32.73 10.90 -20.93
N ASP A 97 33.68 10.15 -20.38
CA ASP A 97 34.78 9.53 -21.14
C ASP A 97 34.42 8.15 -21.71
N ALA A 98 33.22 7.63 -21.42
CA ALA A 98 32.76 6.34 -21.88
C ALA A 98 31.94 6.43 -23.19
N SER A 99 31.80 5.30 -23.89
CA SER A 99 30.92 5.20 -25.05
C SER A 99 29.45 5.41 -24.67
N ASP A 100 28.62 5.88 -25.63
CA ASP A 100 27.20 6.15 -25.41
C ASP A 100 26.44 4.94 -24.84
N ALA A 101 26.75 3.71 -25.27
CA ALA A 101 26.15 2.49 -24.74
C ALA A 101 26.51 2.29 -23.27
N VAL A 102 27.79 2.49 -22.88
CA VAL A 102 28.24 2.40 -21.50
C VAL A 102 27.62 3.48 -20.63
N GLN A 103 27.50 4.71 -21.14
CA GLN A 103 26.85 5.81 -20.42
C GLN A 103 25.37 5.49 -20.13
N ARG A 104 24.63 4.93 -21.10
CA ARG A 104 23.23 4.49 -20.89
C ARG A 104 23.14 3.34 -19.88
N LEU A 105 23.94 2.30 -20.04
CA LEU A 105 23.96 1.19 -19.09
C LEU A 105 24.33 1.64 -17.68
N PHE A 106 25.29 2.55 -17.55
CA PHE A 106 25.67 3.14 -16.25
C PHE A 106 24.47 3.86 -15.61
N SER A 107 23.83 4.79 -16.32
CA SER A 107 22.73 5.57 -15.75
C SER A 107 21.53 4.69 -15.37
N LEU A 108 21.19 3.69 -16.20
CA LEU A 108 20.14 2.71 -15.88
C LEU A 108 20.57 1.76 -14.75
N GLY A 109 21.86 1.44 -14.65
CA GLY A 109 22.43 0.69 -13.52
C GLY A 109 22.31 1.44 -12.21
N VAL A 110 22.62 2.74 -12.20
CA VAL A 110 22.44 3.62 -11.04
C VAL A 110 20.95 3.76 -10.67
N PHE A 111 20.06 3.80 -11.66
CA PHE A 111 18.61 3.72 -11.41
C PHE A 111 18.25 2.41 -10.68
N ALA A 112 18.74 1.27 -11.15
CA ALA A 112 18.49 -0.04 -10.55
C ALA A 112 19.01 -0.14 -9.10
N VAL A 113 20.16 0.46 -8.79
CA VAL A 113 20.76 0.50 -7.45
C VAL A 113 19.79 1.08 -6.40
N THR A 114 18.99 2.09 -6.77
CA THR A 114 17.96 2.66 -5.90
C THR A 114 16.98 1.60 -5.42
N PHE A 115 16.58 0.70 -6.31
CA PHE A 115 15.59 -0.34 -6.00
C PHE A 115 16.20 -1.53 -5.24
N ILE A 116 17.47 -1.83 -5.46
CA ILE A 116 18.20 -2.88 -4.73
C ILE A 116 18.29 -2.54 -3.23
N ALA A 117 18.39 -1.27 -2.88
CA ALA A 117 18.44 -0.82 -1.48
C ALA A 117 17.06 -0.89 -0.76
N ARG A 118 15.93 -0.89 -1.49
CA ARG A 118 14.57 -0.86 -0.93
C ARG A 118 14.25 -2.02 0.04
N PRO A 119 14.55 -3.30 -0.26
CA PRO A 119 14.24 -4.40 0.66
C PRO A 119 14.91 -4.21 2.03
N LEU A 120 16.16 -3.76 2.05
CA LEU A 120 16.89 -3.48 3.29
C LEU A 120 16.23 -2.32 4.06
N GLY A 121 15.89 -1.23 3.36
CA GLY A 121 15.17 -0.11 3.94
C GLY A 121 13.83 -0.52 4.52
N GLY A 122 13.04 -1.31 3.80
CA GLY A 122 11.75 -1.81 4.24
C GLY A 122 11.82 -2.64 5.54
N VAL A 123 12.82 -3.50 5.66
CA VAL A 123 13.03 -4.30 6.88
C VAL A 123 13.48 -3.42 8.06
N VAL A 124 14.50 -2.58 7.86
CA VAL A 124 15.08 -1.75 8.93
C VAL A 124 14.11 -0.66 9.39
N LEU A 125 13.56 0.11 8.45
CA LEU A 125 12.65 1.22 8.76
C LEU A 125 11.28 0.72 9.21
N GLY A 126 10.83 -0.44 8.74
CA GLY A 126 9.63 -1.11 9.23
C GLY A 126 9.74 -1.45 10.72
N GLN A 127 10.82 -2.11 11.14
CA GLN A 127 11.07 -2.44 12.55
C GLN A 127 11.25 -1.18 13.42
N LEU A 128 11.92 -0.16 12.89
CA LEU A 128 12.08 1.11 13.58
C LEU A 128 10.74 1.85 13.73
N GLY A 129 9.87 1.78 12.72
CA GLY A 129 8.51 2.32 12.73
C GLY A 129 7.63 1.71 13.80
N ASP A 130 7.76 0.41 14.04
CA ASP A 130 7.04 -0.27 15.11
C ASP A 130 7.52 0.15 16.51
N LYS A 131 8.79 0.59 16.66
CA LYS A 131 9.36 1.05 17.94
C LYS A 131 9.14 2.55 18.21
N VAL A 132 9.35 3.40 17.20
CA VAL A 132 9.38 4.87 17.34
C VAL A 132 8.04 5.52 16.95
N GLY A 133 7.19 4.77 16.23
CA GLY A 133 5.93 5.21 15.66
C GLY A 133 6.00 5.36 14.14
N ARG A 134 5.03 4.79 13.45
CA ARG A 134 4.99 4.73 11.96
C ARG A 134 4.97 6.11 11.32
N GLN A 135 4.18 7.04 11.86
CA GLN A 135 4.08 8.41 11.34
C GLN A 135 5.42 9.14 11.34
N ARG A 136 6.21 8.99 12.42
CA ARG A 136 7.55 9.63 12.52
C ARG A 136 8.53 9.05 11.51
N ILE A 137 8.51 7.73 11.34
CA ILE A 137 9.40 7.07 10.36
C ILE A 137 9.01 7.45 8.94
N LEU A 138 7.72 7.50 8.60
CA LEU A 138 7.27 7.95 7.28
C LEU A 138 7.64 9.41 6.98
N ALA A 139 7.61 10.28 7.98
CA ALA A 139 8.11 11.66 7.81
C ALA A 139 9.64 11.67 7.60
N PHE A 140 10.38 10.89 8.38
CA PHE A 140 11.83 10.75 8.24
C PHE A 140 12.23 10.20 6.87
N THR A 141 11.55 9.15 6.37
CA THR A 141 11.83 8.55 5.06
C THR A 141 11.63 9.55 3.93
N LEU A 142 10.53 10.30 3.97
CA LEU A 142 10.23 11.32 2.97
C LEU A 142 11.26 12.46 2.99
N LEU A 143 11.65 12.93 4.17
CA LEU A 143 12.69 13.97 4.32
C LEU A 143 14.05 13.47 3.83
N SER A 144 14.45 12.25 4.18
CA SER A 144 15.73 11.65 3.77
C SER A 144 15.79 11.44 2.26
N MET A 145 14.69 10.95 1.66
CA MET A 145 14.57 10.80 0.21
C MET A 145 14.73 12.15 -0.49
N SER A 146 14.00 13.17 -0.04
CA SER A 146 14.02 14.51 -0.64
C SER A 146 15.38 15.21 -0.47
N ALA A 147 16.03 15.02 0.67
CA ALA A 147 17.39 15.51 0.89
C ALA A 147 18.39 14.85 -0.06
N ALA A 148 18.30 13.51 -0.25
CA ALA A 148 19.13 12.82 -1.22
C ALA A 148 18.89 13.32 -2.65
N THR A 149 17.64 13.57 -3.04
CA THR A 149 17.27 14.13 -4.35
C THR A 149 17.86 15.51 -4.56
N LEU A 150 17.72 16.40 -3.58
CA LEU A 150 18.34 17.73 -3.64
C LEU A 150 19.86 17.64 -3.78
N LEU A 151 20.51 16.78 -2.99
CA LEU A 151 21.95 16.60 -3.03
C LEU A 151 22.43 16.05 -4.38
N ILE A 152 21.65 15.19 -5.05
CA ILE A 152 21.93 14.75 -6.42
C ILE A 152 22.02 15.97 -7.36
N GLY A 153 21.05 16.90 -7.28
CA GLY A 153 21.06 18.13 -8.08
C GLY A 153 22.25 19.06 -7.82
N LEU A 154 22.89 18.94 -6.65
CA LEU A 154 24.06 19.74 -6.26
C LEU A 154 25.40 19.04 -6.54
N LEU A 155 25.41 17.79 -7.03
CA LEU A 155 26.64 17.07 -7.30
C LEU A 155 27.50 17.73 -8.38
N PRO A 156 28.85 17.71 -8.21
CA PRO A 156 29.75 18.08 -9.28
C PRO A 156 29.76 17.06 -10.41
N SER A 157 30.05 17.48 -11.65
CA SER A 157 30.16 16.61 -12.82
C SER A 157 31.45 15.79 -12.80
N TYR A 158 31.54 14.76 -13.66
CA TYR A 158 32.77 14.00 -13.87
C TYR A 158 33.95 14.88 -14.27
N ALA A 159 33.74 15.89 -15.12
CA ALA A 159 34.76 16.82 -15.53
C ALA A 159 35.37 17.64 -14.36
N ALA A 160 34.62 17.82 -13.25
CA ALA A 160 35.09 18.59 -12.11
C ALA A 160 35.84 17.74 -11.07
N VAL A 161 35.41 16.52 -10.79
CA VAL A 161 35.93 15.68 -9.68
C VAL A 161 36.25 14.23 -10.11
N GLY A 162 36.23 13.94 -11.41
CA GLY A 162 36.53 12.62 -11.95
C GLY A 162 35.66 11.49 -11.41
N PRO A 163 36.24 10.32 -11.10
CA PRO A 163 35.48 9.12 -10.65
C PRO A 163 34.71 9.30 -9.33
N LEU A 164 35.00 10.36 -8.57
CA LEU A 164 34.23 10.65 -7.33
C LEU A 164 32.78 11.04 -7.64
N ALA A 165 32.49 11.66 -8.79
CA ALA A 165 31.16 12.06 -9.17
C ALA A 165 30.18 10.86 -9.27
N PRO A 166 30.44 9.78 -10.05
CA PRO A 166 29.56 8.62 -10.12
C PRO A 166 29.47 7.88 -8.79
N ILE A 167 30.52 7.83 -7.97
CA ILE A 167 30.51 7.20 -6.64
C ILE A 167 29.53 7.93 -5.72
N LEU A 168 29.57 9.27 -5.66
CA LEU A 168 28.65 10.08 -4.87
C LEU A 168 27.21 9.93 -5.35
N LEU A 169 26.99 9.88 -6.68
CA LEU A 169 25.66 9.62 -7.26
C LEU A 169 25.10 8.27 -6.80
N ILE A 170 25.89 7.20 -6.86
CA ILE A 170 25.50 5.86 -6.41
C ILE A 170 25.15 5.86 -4.91
N LEU A 171 25.98 6.51 -4.08
CA LEU A 171 25.73 6.63 -2.64
C LEU A 171 24.40 7.34 -2.34
N LEU A 172 24.12 8.46 -2.98
CA LEU A 172 22.87 9.19 -2.79
C LEU A 172 21.66 8.38 -3.28
N LYS A 173 21.83 7.64 -4.37
CA LYS A 173 20.80 6.73 -4.88
C LYS A 173 20.52 5.54 -3.95
N LEU A 174 21.53 5.01 -3.27
CA LEU A 174 21.35 4.00 -2.23
C LEU A 174 20.59 4.56 -1.02
N ILE A 175 20.92 5.77 -0.56
CA ILE A 175 20.20 6.45 0.53
C ILE A 175 18.74 6.70 0.14
N GLN A 176 18.49 7.18 -1.09
CA GLN A 176 17.16 7.41 -1.62
C GLN A 176 16.34 6.09 -1.63
N GLY A 177 16.90 5.02 -2.18
CA GLY A 177 16.25 3.72 -2.24
C GLY A 177 16.00 3.10 -0.87
N PHE A 178 16.95 3.18 0.05
CA PHE A 178 16.77 2.73 1.43
C PHE A 178 15.60 3.45 2.11
N SER A 179 15.50 4.77 1.90
CA SER A 179 14.44 5.58 2.51
C SER A 179 13.03 5.21 2.01
N THR A 180 12.88 4.85 0.73
CA THR A 180 11.57 4.55 0.12
C THR A 180 11.04 3.13 0.37
N GLY A 181 11.86 2.23 0.98
CA GLY A 181 11.56 0.80 1.09
C GLY A 181 10.26 0.40 1.82
N GLY A 182 9.73 1.26 2.70
CA GLY A 182 8.49 0.97 3.44
C GLY A 182 7.25 1.73 2.95
N GLU A 183 7.41 2.63 1.98
CA GLU A 183 6.41 3.65 1.69
C GLU A 183 5.18 3.11 0.95
N TYR A 184 5.38 2.40 -0.16
CA TYR A 184 4.26 1.88 -0.96
C TYR A 184 3.42 0.85 -0.20
N ALA A 185 4.06 -0.07 0.52
CA ALA A 185 3.36 -1.07 1.32
C ALA A 185 2.50 -0.42 2.43
N GLY A 186 3.03 0.62 3.07
CA GLY A 186 2.32 1.39 4.09
C GLY A 186 1.14 2.18 3.50
N ALA A 187 1.37 2.89 2.40
CA ALA A 187 0.36 3.70 1.72
C ALA A 187 -0.80 2.84 1.19
N SER A 188 -0.48 1.74 0.50
CA SER A 188 -1.45 0.79 -0.03
C SER A 188 -2.28 0.13 1.08
N THR A 189 -1.64 -0.36 2.16
CA THR A 189 -2.33 -0.92 3.32
C THR A 189 -3.27 0.11 3.95
N MET A 190 -2.80 1.35 4.14
CA MET A 190 -3.59 2.41 4.75
C MET A 190 -4.84 2.73 3.90
N VAL A 191 -4.69 2.97 2.60
CA VAL A 191 -5.83 3.27 1.73
C VAL A 191 -6.83 2.13 1.70
N THR A 192 -6.37 0.88 1.63
CA THR A 192 -7.25 -0.29 1.58
C THR A 192 -8.00 -0.56 2.88
N GLU A 193 -7.38 -0.29 4.04
CA GLU A 193 -8.02 -0.44 5.36
C GLU A 193 -9.07 0.65 5.63
N TYR A 194 -8.89 1.86 5.08
CA TYR A 194 -9.90 2.92 5.15
C TYR A 194 -11.01 2.79 4.08
N SER A 195 -10.78 1.99 3.04
CA SER A 195 -11.71 1.88 1.92
C SER A 195 -12.84 0.91 2.23
N PRO A 196 -14.09 1.24 1.84
CA PRO A 196 -15.20 0.31 1.92
C PRO A 196 -15.00 -0.88 1.01
N ASP A 197 -15.41 -2.08 1.44
CA ASP A 197 -15.13 -3.35 0.75
C ASP A 197 -15.60 -3.37 -0.70
N ARG A 198 -16.78 -2.79 -0.98
CA ARG A 198 -17.39 -2.73 -2.31
C ARG A 198 -16.71 -1.79 -3.29
N HIS A 199 -15.92 -0.81 -2.80
CA HIS A 199 -15.27 0.22 -3.62
C HIS A 199 -13.77 0.28 -3.38
N ARG A 200 -13.18 -0.77 -2.79
CA ARG A 200 -11.75 -0.80 -2.43
C ARG A 200 -10.85 -0.68 -3.66
N GLY A 201 -11.21 -1.28 -4.79
CA GLY A 201 -10.45 -1.19 -6.05
C GLY A 201 -10.36 0.25 -6.54
N PHE A 202 -11.49 0.96 -6.57
CA PHE A 202 -11.53 2.37 -6.96
C PHE A 202 -10.66 3.25 -6.04
N PHE A 203 -10.85 3.16 -4.71
CA PHE A 203 -10.12 4.02 -3.78
C PHE A 203 -8.63 3.68 -3.71
N ALA A 204 -8.27 2.39 -3.76
CA ALA A 204 -6.88 1.98 -3.75
C ALA A 204 -6.14 2.37 -5.04
N SER A 205 -6.81 2.34 -6.19
CA SER A 205 -6.22 2.75 -7.46
C SER A 205 -5.85 4.23 -7.53
N LEU A 206 -6.47 5.09 -6.71
CA LEU A 206 -6.10 6.50 -6.62
C LEU A 206 -4.66 6.71 -6.13
N LEU A 207 -4.09 5.76 -5.38
CA LEU A 207 -2.68 5.79 -5.01
C LEU A 207 -1.78 5.88 -6.24
N ASP A 208 -2.04 5.03 -7.22
CA ASP A 208 -1.23 4.96 -8.44
C ASP A 208 -1.54 6.08 -9.45
N VAL A 209 -2.69 6.76 -9.34
CA VAL A 209 -2.91 8.05 -10.02
C VAL A 209 -1.84 9.05 -9.61
N GLY A 210 -1.51 9.13 -8.30
CA GLY A 210 -0.40 9.94 -7.80
C GLY A 210 0.92 9.60 -8.48
N SER A 211 1.22 8.29 -8.64
CA SER A 211 2.44 7.80 -9.31
C SER A 211 2.55 8.32 -10.74
N TYR A 212 1.51 8.10 -11.55
CA TYR A 212 1.54 8.48 -12.97
C TYR A 212 1.48 9.99 -13.20
N LEU A 213 0.81 10.75 -12.31
CA LEU A 213 0.90 12.21 -12.32
C LEU A 213 2.30 12.70 -11.96
N GLY A 214 2.99 12.05 -11.01
CA GLY A 214 4.38 12.32 -10.68
C GLY A 214 5.31 12.11 -11.87
N TYR A 215 5.21 10.97 -12.53
CA TYR A 215 5.93 10.69 -13.78
C TYR A 215 5.61 11.73 -14.87
N ALA A 216 4.34 12.02 -15.12
CA ALA A 216 3.92 12.99 -16.14
C ALA A 216 4.45 14.39 -15.85
N PHE A 217 4.44 14.83 -14.60
CA PHE A 217 5.00 16.12 -14.20
C PHE A 217 6.53 16.15 -14.40
N GLY A 218 7.24 15.06 -14.05
CA GLY A 218 8.67 14.91 -14.31
C GLY A 218 8.99 14.97 -15.81
N ALA A 219 8.23 14.23 -16.64
CA ALA A 219 8.38 14.26 -18.11
C ALA A 219 8.15 15.67 -18.68
N ALA A 220 7.06 16.32 -18.26
CA ALA A 220 6.72 17.68 -18.72
C ALA A 220 7.81 18.69 -18.35
N LEU A 221 8.34 18.64 -17.12
CA LEU A 221 9.38 19.54 -16.67
C LEU A 221 10.69 19.33 -17.41
N VAL A 222 11.13 18.08 -17.56
CA VAL A 222 12.37 17.76 -18.31
C VAL A 222 12.22 18.15 -19.77
N SER A 223 11.10 17.83 -20.43
CA SER A 223 10.84 18.24 -21.82
C SER A 223 10.85 19.75 -21.97
N LEU A 224 10.19 20.48 -21.06
CA LEU A 224 10.18 21.95 -21.08
C LEU A 224 11.60 22.53 -21.03
N LEU A 225 12.46 21.99 -20.17
CA LEU A 225 13.85 22.42 -20.07
C LEU A 225 14.63 22.09 -21.36
N GLU A 226 14.49 20.88 -21.89
CA GLU A 226 15.17 20.44 -23.12
C GLU A 226 14.76 21.27 -24.36
N PHE A 227 13.52 21.79 -24.39
CA PHE A 227 13.08 22.72 -25.45
C PHE A 227 13.48 24.16 -25.21
N SER A 228 13.65 24.57 -23.95
CA SER A 228 13.88 25.99 -23.57
C SER A 228 15.34 26.37 -23.54
N ILE A 229 16.28 25.43 -23.32
CA ILE A 229 17.71 25.68 -23.19
C ILE A 229 18.51 24.84 -24.18
N SER A 230 19.73 25.30 -24.52
CA SER A 230 20.61 24.57 -25.43
C SER A 230 21.06 23.23 -24.81
N PRO A 231 21.39 22.19 -25.64
CA PRO A 231 21.95 20.95 -25.14
C PRO A 231 23.19 21.12 -24.27
N GLN A 232 24.02 22.10 -24.55
CA GLN A 232 25.21 22.44 -23.75
C GLN A 232 24.82 23.00 -22.37
N ALA A 233 23.84 23.89 -22.30
CA ALA A 233 23.31 24.40 -21.05
C ALA A 233 22.62 23.30 -20.24
N MET A 234 21.91 22.38 -20.90
CA MET A 234 21.28 21.21 -20.26
C MET A 234 22.35 20.34 -19.59
N LEU A 235 23.45 20.02 -20.23
CA LEU A 235 24.57 19.25 -19.66
C LEU A 235 25.32 20.01 -18.56
N ALA A 236 25.46 21.36 -18.70
CA ALA A 236 26.20 22.16 -17.72
C ALA A 236 25.45 22.36 -16.39
N TRP A 237 24.18 22.74 -16.46
CA TRP A 237 23.38 23.09 -15.26
C TRP A 237 21.91 22.72 -15.34
N GLY A 238 21.31 22.66 -16.53
CA GLY A 238 19.85 22.46 -16.69
C GLY A 238 19.31 21.19 -16.04
N TRP A 239 20.06 20.09 -16.09
CA TRP A 239 19.70 18.83 -15.47
C TRP A 239 19.50 18.89 -13.95
N ARG A 240 20.06 19.93 -13.28
CA ARG A 240 19.94 20.13 -11.83
C ARG A 240 18.57 20.64 -11.40
N ILE A 241 17.90 21.41 -12.25
CA ILE A 241 16.65 22.09 -11.92
C ILE A 241 15.57 21.12 -11.43
N PRO A 242 15.27 20.00 -12.10
CA PRO A 242 14.24 19.07 -11.64
C PRO A 242 14.52 18.49 -10.25
N PHE A 243 15.78 18.24 -9.91
CA PHE A 243 16.17 17.76 -8.58
C PHE A 243 16.01 18.84 -7.49
N ILE A 244 16.24 20.11 -7.82
CA ILE A 244 16.04 21.23 -6.89
C ILE A 244 14.54 21.48 -6.65
N ILE A 245 13.70 21.37 -7.67
CA ILE A 245 12.23 21.50 -7.57
C ILE A 245 11.63 20.41 -6.69
N ALA A 246 12.29 19.27 -6.53
CA ALA A 246 11.86 18.23 -5.59
C ALA A 246 11.72 18.74 -4.14
N LEU A 247 12.52 19.72 -3.70
CA LEU A 247 12.50 20.24 -2.33
C LEU A 247 11.18 20.92 -1.94
N PRO A 248 10.65 21.93 -2.66
CA PRO A 248 9.35 22.51 -2.33
C PRO A 248 8.20 21.50 -2.46
N LEU A 249 8.25 20.56 -3.41
CA LEU A 249 7.26 19.48 -3.53
C LEU A 249 7.28 18.57 -2.30
N ALA A 250 8.47 18.23 -1.80
CA ALA A 250 8.63 17.45 -0.57
C ALA A 250 8.04 18.16 0.66
N ALA A 251 8.24 19.47 0.80
CA ALA A 251 7.65 20.24 1.89
C ALA A 251 6.12 20.16 1.88
N ILE A 252 5.49 20.23 0.70
CA ILE A 252 4.06 20.04 0.52
C ILE A 252 3.63 18.61 0.95
N ALA A 253 4.36 17.59 0.50
CA ALA A 253 4.05 16.20 0.83
C ALA A 253 4.17 15.91 2.33
N VAL A 254 5.21 16.41 3.01
CA VAL A 254 5.38 16.33 4.47
C VAL A 254 4.21 17.01 5.19
N TYR A 255 3.79 18.20 4.75
CA TYR A 255 2.66 18.91 5.33
C TYR A 255 1.35 18.10 5.27
N PHE A 256 1.04 17.52 4.10
CA PHE A 256 -0.15 16.68 3.95
C PHE A 256 -0.07 15.41 4.81
N ARG A 257 1.10 14.78 4.86
CA ARG A 257 1.33 13.57 5.65
C ARG A 257 1.25 13.79 7.16
N ALA A 258 1.73 14.92 7.66
CA ALA A 258 1.64 15.26 9.07
C ALA A 258 0.18 15.36 9.58
N LYS A 259 -0.79 15.60 8.68
CA LYS A 259 -2.22 15.68 8.99
C LYS A 259 -2.97 14.34 8.94
N VAL A 260 -2.34 13.27 8.45
CA VAL A 260 -2.96 11.94 8.36
C VAL A 260 -2.68 11.19 9.66
N GLN A 261 -3.73 10.73 10.34
CA GLN A 261 -3.62 9.93 11.58
C GLN A 261 -3.48 8.44 11.25
N ASP A 262 -2.92 7.66 12.19
CA ASP A 262 -2.87 6.20 12.07
C ASP A 262 -4.26 5.58 11.99
N THR A 263 -4.38 4.45 11.25
CA THR A 263 -5.67 3.78 11.01
C THR A 263 -6.28 3.26 12.31
N PRO A 264 -7.63 3.27 12.46
CA PRO A 264 -8.30 2.69 13.62
C PRO A 264 -7.93 1.21 13.81
N ALA A 265 -7.79 0.45 12.73
CA ALA A 265 -7.37 -0.95 12.76
C ALA A 265 -5.95 -1.10 13.33
N PHE A 266 -5.03 -0.21 12.99
CA PHE A 266 -3.67 -0.20 13.54
C PHE A 266 -3.65 0.18 15.01
N ARG A 267 -4.40 1.21 15.43
CA ARG A 267 -4.53 1.60 16.85
C ARG A 267 -5.11 0.47 17.69
N GLN A 268 -6.19 -0.18 17.21
CA GLN A 268 -6.79 -1.33 17.89
C GLN A 268 -5.83 -2.52 18.00
N ALA A 269 -5.03 -2.79 16.96
CA ALA A 269 -4.01 -3.84 17.00
C ALA A 269 -2.87 -3.48 17.95
N GLN A 270 -2.49 -2.22 18.05
CA GLN A 270 -1.47 -1.72 18.98
C GLN A 270 -1.98 -1.80 20.43
N ASP A 271 -3.19 -1.33 20.73
CA ASP A 271 -3.82 -1.42 22.05
C ASP A 271 -3.96 -2.89 22.50
N ALA A 272 -4.30 -3.79 21.56
CA ALA A 272 -4.38 -5.23 21.83
C ALA A 272 -3.00 -5.89 22.04
N SER A 273 -1.92 -5.33 21.49
CA SER A 273 -0.55 -5.82 21.66
C SER A 273 0.07 -5.37 22.97
N ASP A 274 -0.29 -4.20 23.47
CA ASP A 274 0.15 -3.69 24.78
C ASP A 274 -0.44 -4.51 25.96
N GLU A 275 -1.63 -5.11 25.78
CA GLU A 275 -2.25 -6.03 26.77
C GLU A 275 -1.68 -7.47 26.72
N LYS A 276 -1.12 -7.92 25.62
CA LYS A 276 -0.56 -9.26 25.43
C LYS A 276 0.93 -9.19 25.12
N THR A 277 1.71 -8.94 26.16
CA THR A 277 3.12 -9.36 26.29
C THR A 277 3.95 -9.36 24.98
N LYS A 278 4.96 -8.53 24.93
CA LYS A 278 6.30 -8.59 24.33
C LYS A 278 6.78 -9.85 23.52
N SER A 279 5.96 -10.82 23.17
CA SER A 279 6.42 -12.14 22.74
C SER A 279 5.88 -12.68 21.41
N GLN A 280 5.34 -11.87 20.51
CA GLN A 280 5.03 -12.37 19.15
C GLN A 280 5.39 -11.37 18.04
N HIS A 281 6.62 -10.88 18.01
CA HIS A 281 7.24 -10.58 16.73
C HIS A 281 7.47 -11.94 16.05
N LYS A 282 6.53 -12.34 15.18
CA LYS A 282 6.76 -13.48 14.29
C LYS A 282 8.06 -13.18 13.55
N SER A 283 9.04 -14.06 13.69
CA SER A 283 10.31 -13.94 12.98
C SER A 283 10.03 -13.80 11.48
N LEU A 284 10.89 -13.12 10.74
CA LEU A 284 10.82 -13.07 9.27
C LEU A 284 10.73 -14.51 8.68
N LEU A 285 11.38 -15.47 9.32
CA LEU A 285 11.31 -16.89 8.95
C LEU A 285 9.91 -17.49 9.16
N ASP A 286 9.19 -17.09 10.22
CA ASP A 286 7.81 -17.55 10.47
C ASP A 286 6.84 -16.96 9.44
N LEU A 287 7.07 -15.72 9.01
CA LEU A 287 6.33 -15.11 7.92
C LEU A 287 6.54 -15.87 6.61
N ILE A 288 7.79 -16.15 6.26
CA ILE A 288 8.12 -16.86 5.02
C ILE A 288 7.56 -18.28 5.05
N ARG A 289 7.71 -19.03 6.14
CA ARG A 289 7.20 -20.40 6.25
C ARG A 289 5.68 -20.46 6.27
N GLY A 290 5.02 -19.48 6.92
CA GLY A 290 3.56 -19.44 7.07
C GLY A 290 2.81 -18.98 5.82
N TYR A 291 3.44 -18.12 4.98
CA TYR A 291 2.76 -17.44 3.86
C TYR A 291 3.58 -17.49 2.56
N TRP A 292 4.38 -18.53 2.34
CA TRP A 292 5.28 -18.61 1.18
C TRP A 292 4.53 -18.58 -0.18
N ARG A 293 3.30 -19.13 -0.24
CA ARG A 293 2.47 -19.11 -1.45
C ARG A 293 1.99 -17.70 -1.78
N GLU A 294 1.48 -17.00 -0.78
CA GLU A 294 1.01 -15.61 -0.88
C GLU A 294 2.16 -14.67 -1.22
N LEU A 295 3.33 -14.87 -0.59
CA LEU A 295 4.55 -14.13 -0.90
C LEU A 295 5.01 -14.36 -2.34
N LEU A 296 5.01 -15.60 -2.82
CA LEU A 296 5.39 -15.94 -4.19
C LEU A 296 4.38 -15.37 -5.20
N MET A 297 3.08 -15.50 -4.96
CA MET A 297 2.04 -14.92 -5.81
C MET A 297 2.18 -13.40 -5.87
N ALA A 298 2.33 -12.74 -4.72
CA ALA A 298 2.55 -11.29 -4.67
C ALA A 298 3.82 -10.89 -5.43
N PHE A 299 4.93 -11.60 -5.23
CA PHE A 299 6.20 -11.35 -5.92
C PHE A 299 6.06 -11.42 -7.44
N ILE A 300 5.43 -12.48 -7.98
CA ILE A 300 5.29 -12.66 -9.43
C ILE A 300 4.33 -11.61 -10.03
N LEU A 301 3.22 -11.30 -9.35
CA LEU A 301 2.28 -10.27 -9.82
C LEU A 301 2.96 -8.90 -9.86
N VAL A 302 3.72 -8.55 -8.83
CA VAL A 302 4.48 -7.29 -8.77
C VAL A 302 5.58 -7.28 -9.83
N ALA A 303 6.29 -8.39 -10.04
CA ALA A 303 7.32 -8.52 -11.08
C ALA A 303 6.76 -8.24 -12.48
N ALA A 304 5.62 -8.87 -12.83
CA ALA A 304 4.97 -8.66 -14.12
C ALA A 304 4.49 -7.21 -14.30
N ALA A 305 3.81 -6.67 -13.31
CA ALA A 305 3.28 -5.32 -13.35
C ALA A 305 4.37 -4.25 -13.42
N ASN A 306 5.44 -4.40 -12.63
CA ASN A 306 6.51 -3.42 -12.60
C ASN A 306 7.42 -3.52 -13.82
N THR A 307 7.65 -4.71 -14.39
CA THR A 307 8.34 -4.83 -15.68
C THR A 307 7.63 -4.00 -16.74
N LEU A 308 6.31 -4.12 -16.89
CA LEU A 308 5.50 -3.33 -17.81
C LEU A 308 5.54 -1.84 -17.49
N SER A 309 5.34 -1.49 -16.22
CA SER A 309 5.28 -0.09 -15.77
C SER A 309 6.62 0.63 -15.99
N TYR A 310 7.75 0.05 -15.59
CA TYR A 310 9.06 0.66 -15.78
C TYR A 310 9.53 0.62 -17.23
N THR A 311 9.04 -0.31 -18.05
CA THR A 311 9.23 -0.22 -19.49
C THR A 311 8.65 1.08 -20.03
N LEU A 312 7.39 1.38 -19.68
CA LEU A 312 6.69 2.57 -20.16
C LEU A 312 7.27 3.87 -19.56
N THR A 313 7.57 3.88 -18.26
CA THR A 313 7.88 5.11 -17.52
C THR A 313 9.36 5.45 -17.47
N ALA A 314 10.26 4.46 -17.40
CA ALA A 314 11.68 4.68 -17.23
C ALA A 314 12.53 4.26 -18.44
N TYR A 315 12.14 3.20 -19.15
CA TYR A 315 12.94 2.68 -20.26
C TYR A 315 12.60 3.31 -21.61
N MET A 316 11.32 3.62 -21.89
CA MET A 316 10.93 4.16 -23.19
C MET A 316 11.66 5.43 -23.62
N PRO A 317 11.90 6.42 -22.76
CA PRO A 317 12.71 7.60 -23.14
C PRO A 317 14.11 7.22 -23.64
N THR A 318 14.78 6.30 -22.94
CA THR A 318 16.12 5.80 -23.32
C THR A 318 16.07 4.96 -24.60
N TYR A 319 15.06 4.09 -24.74
CA TYR A 319 14.89 3.24 -25.91
C TYR A 319 14.60 4.05 -27.17
N LEU A 320 13.68 5.01 -27.11
CA LEU A 320 13.35 5.89 -28.23
C LEU A 320 14.55 6.74 -28.66
N SER A 321 15.29 7.33 -27.71
CA SER A 321 16.43 8.20 -28.03
C SER A 321 17.70 7.42 -28.36
N GLY A 322 17.97 6.31 -27.64
CA GLY A 322 19.23 5.57 -27.76
C GLY A 322 19.20 4.49 -28.85
N THR A 323 18.09 3.77 -29.00
CA THR A 323 17.95 2.65 -29.93
C THR A 323 17.29 3.07 -31.25
N LEU A 324 16.27 3.95 -31.19
CA LEU A 324 15.52 4.41 -32.34
C LEU A 324 15.93 5.81 -32.83
N HIS A 325 16.93 6.42 -32.17
CA HIS A 325 17.55 7.70 -32.55
C HIS A 325 16.62 8.92 -32.58
N TYR A 326 15.49 8.89 -31.83
CA TYR A 326 14.65 10.07 -31.66
C TYR A 326 15.39 11.15 -30.84
N ASN A 327 15.03 12.41 -31.09
CA ASN A 327 15.49 13.48 -30.20
C ASN A 327 14.96 13.24 -28.76
N THR A 328 15.84 13.42 -27.75
CA THR A 328 15.51 13.13 -26.35
C THR A 328 14.26 13.90 -25.88
N ALA A 329 14.16 15.20 -26.25
CA ALA A 329 12.99 16.02 -25.93
C ALA A 329 11.69 15.48 -26.56
N GLN A 330 11.76 15.02 -27.82
CA GLN A 330 10.62 14.40 -28.50
C GLN A 330 10.23 13.05 -27.85
N ALA A 331 11.21 12.21 -27.49
CA ALA A 331 10.99 10.95 -26.81
C ALA A 331 10.27 11.13 -25.46
N ASN A 332 10.71 12.12 -24.67
CA ASN A 332 10.09 12.48 -23.39
C ASN A 332 8.67 13.04 -23.59
N LEU A 333 8.49 13.93 -24.58
CA LEU A 333 7.19 14.55 -24.88
C LEU A 333 6.16 13.54 -25.39
N LEU A 334 6.54 12.54 -26.20
CA LEU A 334 5.64 11.48 -26.67
C LEU A 334 5.11 10.59 -25.54
N SER A 335 5.89 10.44 -24.48
CA SER A 335 5.49 9.67 -23.30
C SER A 335 4.42 10.39 -22.46
N LEU A 336 4.42 11.72 -22.41
CA LEU A 336 3.57 12.54 -21.54
C LEU A 336 2.06 12.29 -21.70
N PRO A 337 1.45 12.36 -22.93
CA PRO A 337 0.02 12.13 -23.09
C PRO A 337 -0.38 10.69 -22.74
N VAL A 338 0.53 9.72 -22.93
CA VAL A 338 0.30 8.32 -22.58
C VAL A 338 0.27 8.15 -21.06
N LEU A 339 1.17 8.79 -20.32
CA LEU A 339 1.18 8.77 -18.86
C LEU A 339 -0.08 9.43 -18.27
N LEU A 340 -0.54 10.54 -18.84
CA LEU A 340 -1.79 11.19 -18.45
C LEU A 340 -3.00 10.31 -18.76
N MET A 341 -3.03 9.64 -19.91
CA MET A 341 -4.05 8.65 -20.26
C MET A 341 -4.09 7.52 -19.22
N VAL A 342 -2.93 6.96 -18.86
CA VAL A 342 -2.83 5.94 -17.82
C VAL A 342 -3.40 6.45 -16.49
N ALA A 343 -2.99 7.63 -16.04
CA ALA A 343 -3.49 8.24 -14.81
C ALA A 343 -5.02 8.39 -14.79
N CYS A 344 -5.63 8.79 -15.93
CA CYS A 344 -7.08 8.92 -16.06
C CYS A 344 -7.81 7.57 -16.10
N CYS A 345 -7.20 6.53 -16.71
CA CYS A 345 -7.82 5.22 -16.86
C CYS A 345 -7.72 4.35 -15.60
N ILE A 346 -6.71 4.55 -14.75
CA ILE A 346 -6.47 3.77 -13.53
C ILE A 346 -7.71 3.73 -12.61
N PRO A 347 -8.35 4.85 -12.20
CA PRO A 347 -9.52 4.79 -11.31
C PRO A 347 -10.74 4.14 -11.97
N ILE A 348 -10.92 4.29 -13.29
CA ILE A 348 -11.98 3.64 -14.05
C ILE A 348 -11.78 2.11 -13.97
N THR A 349 -10.56 1.64 -14.23
CA THR A 349 -10.21 0.22 -14.18
C THR A 349 -10.30 -0.33 -12.75
N GLY A 350 -9.93 0.46 -11.74
CA GLY A 350 -10.15 0.13 -10.33
C GLY A 350 -11.63 -0.09 -10.01
N ALA A 351 -12.51 0.80 -10.46
CA ALA A 351 -13.96 0.66 -10.32
C ALA A 351 -14.53 -0.55 -11.10
N LEU A 352 -14.02 -0.82 -12.31
CA LEU A 352 -14.37 -2.02 -13.09
C LEU A 352 -13.97 -3.29 -12.32
N SER A 353 -12.84 -3.31 -11.64
CA SER A 353 -12.41 -4.45 -10.84
C SER A 353 -13.31 -4.72 -9.64
N ASP A 354 -13.88 -3.68 -9.03
CA ASP A 354 -14.87 -3.83 -7.97
C ASP A 354 -16.18 -4.45 -8.50
N ARG A 355 -16.54 -4.20 -9.76
CA ARG A 355 -17.75 -4.72 -10.39
C ARG A 355 -17.58 -6.15 -10.95
N PHE A 356 -16.52 -6.39 -11.71
CA PHE A 356 -16.31 -7.63 -12.47
C PHE A 356 -15.41 -8.65 -11.76
N GLY A 357 -14.71 -8.22 -10.72
CA GLY A 357 -13.73 -9.03 -10.00
C GLY A 357 -12.28 -8.64 -10.34
N ARG A 358 -11.42 -8.64 -9.32
CA ARG A 358 -9.99 -8.28 -9.47
C ARG A 358 -9.21 -9.31 -10.26
N LYS A 359 -9.50 -10.59 -10.03
CA LYS A 359 -8.87 -11.69 -10.77
C LYS A 359 -9.04 -11.55 -12.28
N LYS A 360 -10.25 -11.19 -12.75
CA LYS A 360 -10.53 -11.02 -14.19
C LYS A 360 -9.76 -9.84 -14.77
N VAL A 361 -9.69 -8.73 -14.05
CA VAL A 361 -8.99 -7.52 -14.52
C VAL A 361 -7.47 -7.73 -14.55
N LEU A 362 -6.90 -8.40 -13.55
CA LEU A 362 -5.50 -8.80 -13.55
C LEU A 362 -5.17 -9.80 -14.66
N PHE A 363 -6.10 -10.73 -14.93
CA PHE A 363 -5.97 -11.65 -16.07
C PHE A 363 -5.89 -10.87 -17.41
N MET A 364 -6.75 -9.88 -17.61
CA MET A 364 -6.70 -9.01 -18.80
C MET A 364 -5.37 -8.27 -18.88
N GLY A 365 -4.81 -7.80 -17.76
CA GLY A 365 -3.49 -7.16 -17.73
C GLY A 365 -2.39 -8.10 -18.18
N ALA A 366 -2.33 -9.33 -17.65
CA ALA A 366 -1.33 -10.32 -18.02
C ALA A 366 -1.50 -10.79 -19.47
N PHE A 367 -2.74 -11.04 -19.89
CA PHE A 367 -3.04 -11.48 -21.26
C PHE A 367 -2.72 -10.40 -22.30
N THR A 368 -3.10 -9.16 -22.05
CA THR A 368 -2.77 -8.05 -22.96
C THR A 368 -1.26 -7.77 -22.95
N GLY A 369 -0.56 -7.89 -21.80
CA GLY A 369 0.89 -7.80 -21.75
C GLY A 369 1.59 -8.86 -22.60
N LEU A 370 1.08 -10.09 -22.59
CA LEU A 370 1.59 -11.16 -23.45
C LEU A 370 1.33 -10.90 -24.94
N CYS A 371 0.11 -10.49 -25.31
CA CYS A 371 -0.30 -10.37 -26.71
C CYS A 371 0.14 -9.06 -27.37
N LEU A 372 0.16 -7.94 -26.63
CA LEU A 372 0.37 -6.61 -27.22
C LEU A 372 1.82 -6.16 -27.21
N SER A 373 2.72 -6.78 -26.42
CA SER A 373 4.12 -6.33 -26.32
C SER A 373 4.85 -6.40 -27.66
N LEU A 374 4.76 -7.51 -28.38
CA LEU A 374 5.43 -7.64 -29.69
C LEU A 374 4.86 -6.68 -30.74
N PRO A 375 3.54 -6.56 -30.94
CA PRO A 375 2.96 -5.54 -31.82
C PRO A 375 3.35 -4.12 -31.45
N ALA A 376 3.40 -3.81 -30.12
CA ALA A 376 3.78 -2.50 -29.65
C ALA A 376 5.21 -2.14 -30.06
N PHE A 377 6.19 -3.02 -29.78
CA PHE A 377 7.59 -2.78 -30.18
C PHE A 377 7.78 -2.73 -31.70
N ARG A 378 7.00 -3.50 -32.45
CA ARG A 378 6.99 -3.37 -33.90
C ARG A 378 6.49 -2.02 -34.40
N LEU A 379 5.45 -1.46 -33.77
CA LEU A 379 4.99 -0.11 -34.07
C LEU A 379 6.03 0.95 -33.70
N LEU A 380 6.78 0.76 -32.59
CA LEU A 380 7.84 1.68 -32.18
C LEU A 380 9.00 1.76 -33.19
N GLU A 381 9.27 0.68 -33.96
CA GLU A 381 10.30 0.65 -35.01
C GLU A 381 9.92 1.47 -36.25
N HIS A 382 8.65 1.84 -36.40
CA HIS A 382 8.26 2.71 -37.53
C HIS A 382 8.62 4.16 -37.22
N GLU A 383 9.23 4.85 -38.18
CA GLU A 383 9.74 6.22 -38.03
C GLU A 383 8.63 7.30 -37.91
N THR A 384 7.36 6.92 -38.05
CA THR A 384 6.26 7.89 -37.94
C THR A 384 5.83 8.13 -36.50
N THR A 385 5.68 9.40 -36.09
CA THR A 385 5.22 9.80 -34.75
C THR A 385 3.91 9.10 -34.36
N GLY A 386 2.98 8.90 -35.27
CA GLY A 386 1.71 8.23 -35.00
C GLY A 386 1.88 6.75 -34.67
N ALA A 387 2.79 6.02 -35.34
CA ALA A 387 3.07 4.63 -35.02
C ALA A 387 3.76 4.49 -33.67
N VAL A 388 4.73 5.36 -33.37
CA VAL A 388 5.39 5.39 -32.06
C VAL A 388 4.39 5.66 -30.93
N PHE A 389 3.53 6.66 -31.10
CA PHE A 389 2.46 6.92 -30.16
C PHE A 389 1.52 5.72 -29.99
N GLY A 390 1.13 5.08 -31.08
CA GLY A 390 0.33 3.85 -31.07
C GLY A 390 1.01 2.71 -30.32
N GLY A 391 2.32 2.52 -30.52
CA GLY A 391 3.13 1.54 -29.76
C GLY A 391 3.14 1.81 -28.26
N LEU A 392 3.33 3.07 -27.85
CA LEU A 392 3.27 3.48 -26.44
C LEU A 392 1.87 3.25 -25.84
N VAL A 393 0.80 3.54 -26.58
CA VAL A 393 -0.58 3.27 -26.13
C VAL A 393 -0.82 1.77 -25.97
N LEU A 394 -0.34 0.93 -26.88
CA LEU A 394 -0.45 -0.52 -26.73
C LEU A 394 0.27 -1.04 -25.48
N LEU A 395 1.45 -0.49 -25.14
CA LEU A 395 2.15 -0.82 -23.91
C LEU A 395 1.41 -0.32 -22.66
N ALA A 396 0.69 0.79 -22.75
CA ALA A 396 -0.05 1.35 -21.62
C ALA A 396 -1.27 0.49 -21.22
N ILE A 397 -1.90 -0.23 -22.15
CA ILE A 397 -3.10 -1.05 -21.89
C ILE A 397 -2.85 -2.07 -20.76
N PRO A 398 -1.86 -2.98 -20.83
CA PRO A 398 -1.60 -3.93 -19.76
C PRO A 398 -1.18 -3.24 -18.46
N VAL A 399 -0.46 -2.12 -18.53
CA VAL A 399 -0.08 -1.33 -17.36
C VAL A 399 -1.30 -0.86 -16.61
N ILE A 400 -2.30 -0.29 -17.28
CA ILE A 400 -3.55 0.20 -16.68
C ILE A 400 -4.27 -0.92 -15.91
N PHE A 401 -4.39 -2.11 -16.54
CA PHE A 401 -5.07 -3.25 -15.91
C PHE A 401 -4.33 -3.78 -14.67
N PHE A 402 -3.01 -3.85 -14.70
CA PHE A 402 -2.23 -4.33 -13.55
C PHE A 402 -2.20 -3.31 -12.42
N VAL A 403 -1.75 -2.08 -12.72
CA VAL A 403 -1.47 -1.05 -11.71
C VAL A 403 -2.73 -0.68 -10.94
N ALA A 404 -3.86 -0.49 -11.63
CA ALA A 404 -5.15 -0.19 -10.98
C ALA A 404 -5.56 -1.20 -9.90
N ASN A 405 -5.01 -2.41 -9.91
CA ASN A 405 -5.46 -3.50 -9.04
C ASN A 405 -4.41 -3.98 -8.05
N LEU A 406 -3.12 -3.66 -8.20
CA LEU A 406 -2.08 -4.11 -7.28
C LEU A 406 -2.31 -3.58 -5.87
N ALA A 407 -2.54 -2.26 -5.72
CA ALA A 407 -2.73 -1.63 -4.42
C ALA A 407 -3.93 -2.22 -3.63
N SER A 408 -4.95 -2.76 -4.32
CA SER A 408 -6.12 -3.39 -3.68
C SER A 408 -5.98 -4.89 -3.47
N THR A 409 -5.18 -5.57 -4.31
CA THR A 409 -5.05 -7.04 -4.30
C THR A 409 -3.99 -7.51 -3.33
N LEU A 410 -2.81 -6.87 -3.33
CA LEU A 410 -1.67 -7.32 -2.51
C LEU A 410 -1.97 -7.31 -1.00
N PRO A 411 -2.57 -6.26 -0.40
CA PRO A 411 -2.93 -6.29 1.02
C PRO A 411 -3.95 -7.37 1.35
N ALA A 412 -4.81 -7.74 0.40
CA ALA A 412 -5.84 -8.77 0.59
C ALA A 412 -5.31 -10.21 0.57
N LEU A 413 -4.04 -10.42 0.22
CA LEU A 413 -3.38 -11.73 0.31
C LEU A 413 -2.96 -12.08 1.73
N PHE A 414 -2.81 -11.09 2.62
CA PHE A 414 -2.22 -11.28 3.94
C PHE A 414 -3.19 -10.89 5.05
N PRO A 415 -3.27 -11.67 6.15
CA PRO A 415 -4.03 -11.27 7.33
C PRO A 415 -3.38 -10.04 8.02
N THR A 416 -4.17 -9.28 8.76
CA THR A 416 -3.78 -7.98 9.35
C THR A 416 -2.42 -8.00 10.06
N ALA A 417 -2.14 -9.05 10.84
CA ALA A 417 -0.90 -9.19 11.61
C ALA A 417 0.36 -9.38 10.75
N SER A 418 0.21 -9.89 9.51
CA SER A 418 1.31 -10.21 8.59
C SER A 418 1.30 -9.35 7.33
N ARG A 419 0.27 -8.50 7.14
CA ARG A 419 0.01 -7.74 5.91
C ARG A 419 1.14 -6.80 5.55
N TYR A 420 1.58 -5.97 6.49
CA TYR A 420 2.64 -5.00 6.24
C TYR A 420 3.98 -5.70 5.91
N GLY A 421 4.36 -6.70 6.72
CA GLY A 421 5.60 -7.45 6.49
C GLY A 421 5.57 -8.27 5.20
N GLY A 422 4.44 -8.95 4.91
CA GLY A 422 4.27 -9.75 3.70
C GLY A 422 4.31 -8.90 2.43
N MET A 423 3.57 -7.79 2.43
CA MET A 423 3.62 -6.83 1.32
C MET A 423 5.00 -6.20 1.17
N GLY A 424 5.57 -5.69 2.28
CA GLY A 424 6.87 -5.03 2.25
C GLY A 424 7.97 -5.93 1.69
N LEU A 425 7.99 -7.19 2.09
CA LEU A 425 8.97 -8.16 1.60
C LEU A 425 8.74 -8.50 0.13
N SER A 426 7.53 -8.96 -0.24
CA SER A 426 7.25 -9.42 -1.61
C SER A 426 7.33 -8.28 -2.63
N TYR A 427 6.77 -7.11 -2.31
CA TYR A 427 6.78 -5.94 -3.18
C TYR A 427 8.21 -5.42 -3.42
N ASN A 428 8.96 -5.13 -2.34
CA ASN A 428 10.29 -4.55 -2.50
C ASN A 428 11.27 -5.52 -3.17
N LEU A 429 11.17 -6.82 -2.88
CA LEU A 429 12.01 -7.82 -3.54
C LEU A 429 11.69 -7.92 -5.04
N ALA A 430 10.41 -7.94 -5.41
CA ALA A 430 9.99 -7.98 -6.81
C ALA A 430 10.38 -6.72 -7.57
N VAL A 431 10.20 -5.54 -6.95
CA VAL A 431 10.61 -4.26 -7.54
C VAL A 431 12.13 -4.18 -7.70
N ALA A 432 12.90 -4.68 -6.73
CA ALA A 432 14.35 -4.71 -6.84
C ALA A 432 14.82 -5.61 -7.99
N VAL A 433 14.25 -6.81 -8.12
CA VAL A 433 14.73 -7.83 -9.08
C VAL A 433 14.13 -7.66 -10.47
N PHE A 434 12.87 -7.21 -10.61
CA PHE A 434 12.15 -7.14 -11.89
C PHE A 434 11.65 -5.74 -12.26
N GLY A 435 11.59 -4.80 -11.30
CA GLY A 435 11.17 -3.43 -11.56
C GLY A 435 12.36 -2.55 -11.94
N GLY A 436 13.14 -2.15 -10.95
CA GLY A 436 14.29 -1.24 -11.14
C GLY A 436 15.37 -1.77 -12.08
N THR A 437 15.56 -3.09 -12.15
CA THR A 437 16.51 -3.72 -13.08
C THR A 437 15.95 -3.92 -14.48
N ALA A 438 14.62 -3.84 -14.70
CA ALA A 438 14.03 -4.08 -16.00
C ALA A 438 14.63 -3.19 -17.12
N PRO A 439 14.82 -1.88 -16.93
CA PRO A 439 15.46 -1.03 -17.94
C PRO A 439 16.88 -1.49 -18.28
N VAL A 440 17.68 -1.88 -17.29
CA VAL A 440 19.05 -2.39 -17.50
C VAL A 440 19.05 -3.71 -18.26
N ILE A 441 18.16 -4.64 -17.87
CA ILE A 441 18.03 -5.94 -18.53
C ILE A 441 17.63 -5.75 -20.00
N MET A 442 16.65 -4.89 -20.26
CA MET A 442 16.17 -4.63 -21.63
C MET A 442 17.23 -3.95 -22.49
N GLU A 443 17.93 -2.94 -21.98
CA GLU A 443 19.03 -2.29 -22.70
C GLU A 443 20.20 -3.27 -22.92
N GLY A 444 20.52 -4.09 -21.91
CA GLY A 444 21.52 -5.14 -22.03
C GLY A 444 21.17 -6.19 -23.10
N LEU A 445 19.88 -6.59 -23.17
CA LEU A 445 19.40 -7.52 -24.20
C LEU A 445 19.50 -6.91 -25.61
N VAL A 446 19.13 -5.63 -25.78
CA VAL A 446 19.28 -4.92 -27.07
C VAL A 446 20.75 -4.83 -27.45
N THR A 447 21.62 -4.41 -26.53
CA THR A 447 23.06 -4.26 -26.79
C THR A 447 23.73 -5.61 -27.12
N ALA A 448 23.38 -6.68 -26.39
CA ALA A 448 23.97 -8.00 -26.59
C ALA A 448 23.48 -8.73 -27.85
N THR A 449 22.22 -8.53 -28.21
CA THR A 449 21.60 -9.26 -29.35
C THR A 449 21.57 -8.45 -30.65
N GLY A 450 21.72 -7.12 -30.58
CA GLY A 450 21.52 -6.21 -31.68
C GLY A 450 20.07 -6.13 -32.18
N LYS A 451 19.09 -6.66 -31.40
CA LYS A 451 17.68 -6.72 -31.77
C LYS A 451 16.85 -5.75 -30.97
N SER A 452 16.24 -4.77 -31.61
CA SER A 452 15.31 -3.78 -31.02
C SER A 452 14.08 -4.43 -30.38
N LEU A 453 13.62 -5.59 -30.83
CA LEU A 453 12.48 -6.34 -30.28
C LEU A 453 12.79 -7.13 -29.00
N ALA A 454 14.05 -7.21 -28.58
CA ALA A 454 14.44 -8.02 -27.41
C ALA A 454 13.65 -7.66 -26.13
N PRO A 455 13.35 -6.39 -25.82
CA PRO A 455 12.54 -6.01 -24.66
C PRO A 455 11.11 -6.60 -24.69
N ALA A 456 10.50 -6.74 -25.87
CA ALA A 456 9.16 -7.32 -26.00
C ALA A 456 9.12 -8.76 -25.46
N TYR A 457 10.13 -9.57 -25.75
CA TYR A 457 10.21 -10.96 -25.25
C TYR A 457 10.36 -11.02 -23.73
N TRP A 458 11.10 -10.09 -23.13
CA TRP A 458 11.21 -9.99 -21.67
C TRP A 458 9.87 -9.68 -21.02
N ILE A 459 9.09 -8.74 -21.58
CA ILE A 459 7.75 -8.41 -21.11
C ILE A 459 6.81 -9.62 -21.28
N MET A 460 6.85 -10.30 -22.42
CA MET A 460 6.05 -11.50 -22.68
C MET A 460 6.34 -12.60 -21.66
N PHE A 461 7.61 -12.83 -21.30
CA PHE A 461 8.00 -13.78 -20.27
C PHE A 461 7.40 -13.43 -18.91
N THR A 462 7.58 -12.20 -18.42
CA THR A 462 7.05 -11.77 -17.13
C THR A 462 5.53 -11.75 -17.09
N SER A 463 4.87 -11.37 -18.21
CA SER A 463 3.42 -11.41 -18.36
C SER A 463 2.88 -12.84 -18.35
N THR A 464 3.59 -13.81 -18.92
CA THR A 464 3.22 -15.23 -18.87
C THR A 464 3.28 -15.75 -17.44
N CYS A 465 4.34 -15.42 -16.68
CA CYS A 465 4.43 -15.76 -15.26
C CYS A 465 3.28 -15.14 -14.47
N GLY A 466 2.94 -13.87 -14.73
CA GLY A 466 1.80 -13.17 -14.15
C GLY A 466 0.47 -13.85 -14.48
N LEU A 467 0.27 -14.25 -15.74
CA LEU A 467 -0.94 -14.94 -16.22
C LEU A 467 -1.16 -16.27 -15.47
N ILE A 468 -0.11 -17.07 -15.37
CA ILE A 468 -0.15 -18.34 -14.61
C ILE A 468 -0.50 -18.06 -13.14
N THR A 469 0.12 -17.07 -12.53
CA THR A 469 -0.14 -16.72 -11.12
C THR A 469 -1.58 -16.29 -10.88
N VAL A 470 -2.16 -15.48 -11.78
CA VAL A 470 -3.56 -15.03 -11.68
C VAL A 470 -4.54 -16.21 -11.71
N LEU A 471 -4.24 -17.30 -12.40
CA LEU A 471 -5.10 -18.49 -12.43
C LEU A 471 -5.28 -19.09 -11.02
N PHE A 472 -4.23 -19.05 -10.18
CA PHE A 472 -4.24 -19.55 -8.80
C PHE A 472 -4.72 -18.51 -7.78
N LEU A 473 -4.88 -17.25 -8.18
CA LEU A 473 -5.31 -16.18 -7.29
C LEU A 473 -6.78 -16.36 -6.89
N ALA A 474 -7.07 -16.22 -5.59
CA ALA A 474 -8.45 -16.15 -5.10
C ALA A 474 -9.07 -14.78 -5.42
N GLU A 475 -10.39 -14.75 -5.68
CA GLU A 475 -11.09 -13.47 -5.87
C GLU A 475 -11.17 -12.70 -4.55
N THR A 476 -10.75 -11.43 -4.58
CA THR A 476 -10.71 -10.54 -3.41
C THR A 476 -11.65 -9.34 -3.50
N ALA A 477 -12.34 -9.17 -4.63
CA ALA A 477 -13.26 -8.05 -4.82
C ALA A 477 -14.48 -8.16 -3.88
N ARG A 478 -14.90 -7.04 -3.31
CA ARG A 478 -16.08 -6.89 -2.45
C ARG A 478 -16.04 -7.69 -1.15
N ARG A 479 -14.96 -8.42 -0.88
CA ARG A 479 -14.77 -9.23 0.33
C ARG A 479 -13.99 -8.45 1.38
N PRO A 480 -14.31 -8.59 2.67
CA PRO A 480 -13.44 -8.09 3.73
C PRO A 480 -12.03 -8.67 3.59
N MET A 481 -11.02 -7.89 3.95
CA MET A 481 -9.65 -8.40 3.94
C MET A 481 -9.46 -9.42 5.07
N PRO A 482 -8.57 -10.43 4.91
CA PRO A 482 -8.28 -11.39 5.97
C PRO A 482 -7.90 -10.68 7.28
N GLY A 483 -8.55 -11.06 8.39
CA GLY A 483 -8.32 -10.49 9.71
C GLY A 483 -8.98 -9.13 9.96
N THR A 484 -9.86 -8.63 9.07
CA THR A 484 -10.63 -7.39 9.30
C THR A 484 -12.12 -7.65 9.32
N LEU A 485 -12.86 -6.80 10.02
CA LEU A 485 -14.31 -6.76 9.96
C LEU A 485 -14.78 -6.01 8.70
N PRO A 486 -16.00 -6.31 8.20
CA PRO A 486 -16.53 -5.64 7.02
C PRO A 486 -16.57 -4.11 7.17
N THR A 487 -16.22 -3.42 6.11
CA THR A 487 -16.15 -1.95 6.06
C THR A 487 -17.10 -1.42 4.97
N VAL A 488 -17.98 -0.50 5.34
CA VAL A 488 -19.05 0.05 4.47
C VAL A 488 -19.06 1.58 4.47
N LEU A 489 -19.68 2.20 3.44
CA LEU A 489 -19.75 3.66 3.29
C LEU A 489 -20.74 4.36 4.23
N ASN A 490 -21.80 3.67 4.62
CA ASN A 490 -22.88 4.27 5.40
C ASN A 490 -23.62 3.25 6.27
N ARG A 491 -24.42 3.76 7.23
CA ARG A 491 -25.17 2.92 8.17
C ARG A 491 -26.27 2.09 7.50
N GLN A 492 -26.82 2.56 6.37
CA GLN A 492 -27.83 1.80 5.65
C GLN A 492 -27.23 0.54 5.04
N GLU A 493 -26.07 0.69 4.37
CA GLU A 493 -25.31 -0.45 3.83
C GLU A 493 -24.92 -1.44 4.92
N ALA A 494 -24.58 -0.98 6.14
CA ALA A 494 -24.32 -1.85 7.29
C ALA A 494 -25.55 -2.68 7.69
N ARG A 495 -26.74 -2.06 7.70
CA ARG A 495 -28.01 -2.79 8.00
C ARG A 495 -28.34 -3.82 6.94
N ASP A 496 -28.19 -3.43 5.67
CA ASP A 496 -28.46 -4.30 4.53
C ASP A 496 -27.49 -5.51 4.53
N LEU A 497 -26.21 -5.28 4.85
CA LEU A 497 -25.20 -6.32 4.94
C LEU A 497 -25.52 -7.33 6.06
N VAL A 498 -25.94 -6.85 7.25
CA VAL A 498 -26.37 -7.72 8.35
C VAL A 498 -27.64 -8.49 7.99
N ALA A 499 -28.60 -7.85 7.31
CA ALA A 499 -29.85 -8.48 6.92
C ALA A 499 -29.65 -9.59 5.87
N THR A 500 -28.68 -9.41 4.96
CA THR A 500 -28.43 -10.32 3.82
C THR A 500 -27.28 -11.28 4.03
N GLN A 501 -26.60 -11.26 5.19
CA GLN A 501 -25.35 -11.99 5.44
C GLN A 501 -25.42 -13.49 5.15
N ASP A 502 -26.58 -14.13 5.34
CA ASP A 502 -26.78 -15.58 5.14
C ASP A 502 -26.84 -15.96 3.64
N HIS A 503 -27.13 -15.00 2.76
CA HIS A 503 -27.32 -15.23 1.32
C HIS A 503 -26.33 -14.44 0.47
N ASN A 504 -25.40 -13.71 1.09
CA ASN A 504 -24.41 -12.89 0.37
C ASN A 504 -23.20 -13.73 -0.03
N PRO A 505 -22.97 -13.99 -1.33
CA PRO A 505 -21.87 -14.83 -1.80
C PRO A 505 -20.48 -14.19 -1.57
N ASP A 506 -20.43 -12.89 -1.31
CA ASP A 506 -19.20 -12.16 -1.04
C ASP A 506 -18.76 -12.24 0.44
N LEU A 507 -19.62 -12.82 1.33
CA LEU A 507 -19.36 -12.91 2.76
C LEU A 507 -19.25 -14.38 3.22
N ASP A 508 -18.06 -14.80 3.58
CA ASP A 508 -17.85 -15.98 4.41
C ASP A 508 -17.85 -15.57 5.89
N VAL A 509 -19.07 -15.49 6.45
CA VAL A 509 -19.29 -14.99 7.82
C VAL A 509 -18.49 -15.77 8.85
N LYS A 510 -18.36 -17.10 8.68
CA LYS A 510 -17.62 -17.97 9.62
C LYS A 510 -16.13 -17.64 9.60
N THR A 511 -15.53 -17.54 8.42
CA THR A 511 -14.11 -17.19 8.27
C THR A 511 -13.84 -15.77 8.75
N ILE A 512 -14.70 -14.80 8.40
CA ILE A 512 -14.58 -13.41 8.85
C ILE A 512 -14.58 -13.31 10.38
N ILE A 513 -15.51 -13.98 11.05
CA ILE A 513 -15.61 -14.00 12.51
C ILE A 513 -14.36 -14.64 13.13
N LYS A 514 -13.96 -15.81 12.61
CA LYS A 514 -12.79 -16.53 13.09
C LYS A 514 -11.51 -15.67 12.97
N ASP A 515 -11.26 -15.12 11.80
CA ASP A 515 -10.08 -14.28 11.53
C ASP A 515 -10.08 -13.00 12.37
N ALA A 516 -11.25 -12.37 12.57
CA ALA A 516 -11.39 -11.18 13.41
C ALA A 516 -11.20 -11.49 14.91
N GLU A 517 -11.55 -12.67 15.37
CA GLU A 517 -11.30 -13.14 16.74
C GLU A 517 -9.82 -13.51 16.96
N GLU A 518 -9.20 -14.17 15.99
CA GLU A 518 -7.77 -14.53 16.01
C GLU A 518 -6.88 -13.28 15.98
N SER A 519 -7.24 -12.28 15.17
CA SER A 519 -6.54 -10.99 15.11
C SER A 519 -6.85 -10.06 16.29
N GLY A 520 -7.81 -10.42 17.16
CA GLY A 520 -8.19 -9.63 18.33
C GLY A 520 -9.06 -8.40 18.03
N VAL A 521 -9.47 -8.20 16.78
CA VAL A 521 -10.36 -7.11 16.34
C VAL A 521 -11.79 -7.32 16.84
N ARG A 522 -12.24 -8.59 16.92
CA ARG A 522 -13.50 -8.96 17.55
C ARG A 522 -13.25 -9.63 18.89
N LYS A 523 -13.87 -9.12 19.95
CA LYS A 523 -13.77 -9.76 21.28
C LYS A 523 -14.64 -10.99 21.33
N THR A 524 -14.08 -12.13 21.71
CA THR A 524 -14.88 -13.33 21.95
C THR A 524 -15.91 -13.10 23.06
N PRO A 525 -17.10 -13.72 23.00
CA PRO A 525 -18.12 -13.57 24.04
C PRO A 525 -17.59 -13.85 25.45
N LYS A 526 -16.62 -14.77 25.59
CA LYS A 526 -15.95 -15.07 26.87
C LYS A 526 -15.10 -13.90 27.36
N LYS A 527 -14.39 -13.19 26.46
CA LYS A 527 -13.58 -12.00 26.80
C LYS A 527 -14.47 -10.81 27.14
N LEU A 528 -15.57 -10.60 26.37
CA LEU A 528 -16.56 -9.55 26.64
C LEU A 528 -17.19 -9.72 28.04
N VAL A 529 -17.58 -10.94 28.38
CA VAL A 529 -18.11 -11.27 29.72
C VAL A 529 -17.07 -11.07 30.82
N ALA A 530 -15.80 -11.39 30.57
CA ALA A 530 -14.73 -11.21 31.53
C ALA A 530 -14.42 -9.70 31.77
N GLU A 531 -14.39 -8.89 30.72
CA GLU A 531 -14.19 -7.43 30.82
C GLU A 531 -15.39 -6.73 31.48
N THR A 532 -16.60 -7.08 31.09
CA THR A 532 -17.82 -6.54 31.72
C THR A 532 -17.85 -6.86 33.20
N ARG A 533 -17.38 -8.05 33.62
CA ARG A 533 -17.23 -8.43 35.03
C ARG A 533 -16.15 -7.59 35.72
N LYS A 534 -15.01 -7.34 35.06
CA LYS A 534 -13.92 -6.52 35.58
C LYS A 534 -14.36 -5.06 35.77
N LEU A 535 -15.07 -4.50 34.78
CA LEU A 535 -15.64 -3.15 34.84
C LEU A 535 -16.72 -2.99 35.91
N LEU A 536 -17.49 -4.05 36.17
CA LEU A 536 -18.54 -4.06 37.22
C LEU A 536 -18.05 -4.54 38.58
N GLY A 537 -16.73 -4.77 38.76
CA GLY A 537 -16.16 -5.21 40.02
C GLY A 537 -16.67 -6.60 40.50
N ILE A 538 -17.14 -7.45 39.58
CA ILE A 538 -17.69 -8.77 39.90
C ILE A 538 -16.54 -9.78 40.00
N PRO A 539 -16.25 -10.37 41.19
CA PRO A 539 -15.14 -11.31 41.35
C PRO A 539 -15.32 -12.56 40.48
N ARG A 540 -14.19 -13.15 40.04
CA ARG A 540 -14.19 -14.46 39.36
C ARG A 540 -14.76 -15.49 40.31
N SER A 541 -15.93 -16.05 40.04
CA SER A 541 -16.38 -17.24 40.72
C SER A 541 -15.42 -18.38 40.35
N GLU A 542 -14.69 -18.88 41.33
CA GLU A 542 -13.96 -20.14 41.22
C GLU A 542 -14.96 -21.21 40.78
N ALA A 543 -14.85 -21.66 39.52
CA ALA A 543 -15.52 -22.87 39.09
C ALA A 543 -14.81 -24.03 39.77
N LYS A 544 -15.33 -24.43 40.96
CA LYS A 544 -14.95 -25.68 41.58
C LYS A 544 -15.09 -26.80 40.54
N ASN A 545 -13.96 -27.41 40.20
CA ASN A 545 -13.89 -28.75 39.68
C ASN A 545 -14.78 -29.67 40.58
N LYS A 546 -15.85 -30.19 40.03
CA LYS A 546 -16.42 -31.45 40.51
C LYS A 546 -16.34 -32.42 39.33
N LYS A 547 -15.60 -33.47 39.63
CA LYS A 547 -15.43 -34.69 38.84
C LYS A 547 -16.75 -35.22 38.30
#